data_90af088e0973610790445dde950d7fb1
#
_entry.id   90af088e0973610790445dde950d7fb1
#
_cell.length_a   1.000
_cell.length_b   1.000
_cell.length_c   1.000
_cell.angle_alpha   90.00
_cell.angle_beta   90.00
_cell.angle_gamma   90.00
#
_symmetry.space_group_name_H-M   'P 1'
#
loop_
_entity.id
_entity.type
_entity.pdbx_description
1 polymer ?
#
loop_
_entity_poly.entity_id
_entity_poly.type
_entity_poly.pdbx_seq_one_letter_code
_entity_poly.pdbx_strand_id
1 'polypeptide(L)'
;VSALAKSLKDFLAQNPVDRDRVEKHKQRMLAEVRAYRLRELREQAGLTQAELAERIGVGQRQVSKIEHGDLENAKIGTIRNYLEAVGGELSLEYLMGDQRMQIA
;
A
#
# COMPACT_ATOMS: atom_id res chain seq x y z
N VAL A 1 26.01 -11.76 9.07
CA VAL A 1 24.99 -11.53 8.03
C VAL A 1 24.76 -12.77 7.19
N SER A 2 25.83 -13.39 6.71
CA SER A 2 25.73 -14.61 5.90
C SER A 2 25.19 -15.80 6.70
N ALA A 3 25.51 -15.89 7.99
CA ALA A 3 25.01 -16.95 8.86
C ALA A 3 23.50 -16.86 9.08
N LEU A 4 22.98 -15.64 9.28
CA LEU A 4 21.55 -15.40 9.45
C LEU A 4 20.78 -15.69 8.15
N ALA A 5 21.29 -15.22 7.01
CA ALA A 5 20.68 -15.47 5.71
C ALA A 5 20.67 -16.96 5.37
N LYS A 6 21.74 -17.67 5.69
CA LYS A 6 21.84 -19.11 5.48
C LYS A 6 20.86 -19.87 6.37
N SER A 7 20.73 -19.48 7.64
CA SER A 7 19.80 -20.10 8.58
C SER A 7 18.34 -19.91 8.14
N LEU A 8 17.99 -18.74 7.66
CA LEU A 8 16.65 -18.48 7.11
C LEU A 8 16.38 -19.31 5.86
N LYS A 9 17.36 -19.39 4.98
CA LYS A 9 17.28 -20.18 3.75
C LYS A 9 17.09 -21.66 4.05
N ASP A 10 17.84 -22.20 5.03
CA ASP A 10 17.71 -23.58 5.45
C ASP A 10 16.34 -23.86 6.06
N PHE A 11 15.85 -22.96 6.90
CA PHE A 11 14.51 -23.06 7.48
C PHE A 11 13.43 -23.11 6.41
N LEU A 12 13.48 -22.21 5.44
CA LEU A 12 12.50 -22.16 4.35
C LEU A 12 12.58 -23.39 3.44
N ALA A 13 13.77 -23.96 3.26
CA ALA A 13 13.93 -25.17 2.47
C ALA A 13 13.32 -26.39 3.15
N GLN A 14 13.36 -26.45 4.48
CA GLN A 14 12.79 -27.54 5.26
C GLN A 14 11.28 -27.40 5.49
N ASN A 15 10.76 -26.20 5.36
CA ASN A 15 9.36 -25.88 5.66
C ASN A 15 8.71 -25.13 4.49
N PRO A 16 8.42 -25.81 3.35
CA PRO A 16 7.90 -25.14 2.17
C PRO A 16 6.57 -24.43 2.37
N VAL A 17 5.72 -24.89 3.32
CA VAL A 17 4.46 -24.20 3.67
C VAL A 17 4.72 -22.84 4.29
N ASP A 18 5.82 -22.69 5.00
CA ASP A 18 6.20 -21.43 5.65
C ASP A 18 6.66 -20.38 4.63
N ARG A 19 7.10 -20.79 3.43
CA ARG A 19 7.43 -19.86 2.35
C ARG A 19 6.23 -19.03 1.93
N ASP A 20 5.07 -19.66 1.82
CA ASP A 20 3.84 -18.93 1.47
C ASP A 20 3.48 -17.90 2.55
N ARG A 21 3.64 -18.27 3.82
CA ARG A 21 3.41 -17.34 4.94
C ARG A 21 4.39 -16.19 4.92
N VAL A 22 5.67 -16.47 4.69
CA VAL A 22 6.71 -15.45 4.62
C VAL A 22 6.44 -14.52 3.45
N GLU A 23 6.08 -15.04 2.29
CA GLU A 23 5.77 -14.23 1.11
C GLU A 23 4.53 -13.37 1.33
N LYS A 24 3.47 -13.90 1.92
CA LYS A 24 2.26 -13.13 2.25
C LYS A 24 2.57 -12.03 3.25
N HIS A 25 3.38 -12.31 4.26
CA HIS A 25 3.79 -11.33 5.25
C HIS A 25 4.64 -10.23 4.61
N LYS A 26 5.57 -10.61 3.73
CA LYS A 26 6.39 -9.67 2.97
C LYS A 26 5.53 -8.76 2.11
N GLN A 27 4.54 -9.29 1.41
CA GLN A 27 3.63 -8.50 0.59
C GLN A 27 2.83 -7.51 1.42
N ARG A 28 2.38 -7.93 2.60
CA ARG A 28 1.67 -7.06 3.55
C ARG A 28 2.56 -5.92 4.01
N MET A 29 3.80 -6.22 4.38
CA MET A 29 4.77 -5.20 4.82
C MET A 29 5.07 -4.21 3.69
N LEU A 30 5.22 -4.67 2.46
CA LEU A 30 5.42 -3.80 1.31
C LEU A 30 4.22 -2.89 1.07
N ALA A 31 3.01 -3.43 1.22
CA ALA A 31 1.79 -2.64 1.10
C ALA A 31 1.72 -1.54 2.16
N GLU A 32 2.09 -1.86 3.40
CA GLU A 32 2.14 -0.87 4.48
C GLU A 32 3.19 0.21 4.22
N VAL A 33 4.37 -0.17 3.74
CA VAL A 33 5.42 0.79 3.40
C VAL A 33 4.97 1.72 2.29
N ARG A 34 4.33 1.19 1.25
CA ARG A 34 3.81 2.00 0.15
C ARG A 34 2.70 2.94 0.61
N ALA A 35 1.83 2.45 1.48
CA ALA A 35 0.74 3.25 2.03
C ALA A 35 1.23 4.35 2.97
N TYR A 36 2.32 4.10 3.70
CA TYR A 36 2.94 5.11 4.56
C TYR A 36 3.35 6.36 3.77
N ARG A 37 3.72 6.20 2.51
CA ARG A 37 4.03 7.34 1.64
C ARG A 37 2.83 8.23 1.41
N LEU A 38 1.63 7.67 1.39
CA LEU A 38 0.39 8.45 1.29
C LEU A 38 0.23 9.34 2.51
N ARG A 39 0.49 8.79 3.69
CA ARG A 39 0.46 9.55 4.93
C ARG A 39 1.45 10.72 4.90
N GLU A 40 2.67 10.48 4.41
CA GLU A 40 3.67 11.54 4.27
C GLU A 40 3.18 12.65 3.34
N LEU A 41 2.55 12.30 2.22
CA LEU A 41 1.98 13.29 1.29
C LEU A 41 0.90 14.13 1.98
N ARG A 42 0.04 13.48 2.76
CA ARG A 42 -0.99 14.19 3.52
C ARG A 42 -0.38 15.15 4.53
N GLU A 43 0.62 14.70 5.29
CA GLU A 43 1.31 15.53 6.28
C GLU A 43 2.02 16.71 5.62
N GLN A 44 2.66 16.50 4.47
CA GLN A 44 3.30 17.57 3.70
C GLN A 44 2.28 18.59 3.18
N ALA A 45 1.06 18.15 2.90
CA ALA A 45 -0.04 19.02 2.52
C ALA A 45 -0.65 19.78 3.71
N GLY A 46 -0.20 19.50 4.93
CA GLY A 46 -0.65 20.18 6.13
C GLY A 46 -2.03 19.71 6.61
N LEU A 47 -2.45 18.52 6.23
CA LEU A 47 -3.79 18.01 6.55
C LEU A 47 -3.73 16.89 7.59
N THR A 48 -4.66 16.93 8.56
CA THR A 48 -4.93 15.79 9.42
C THR A 48 -5.78 14.75 8.68
N GLN A 49 -5.84 13.54 9.21
CA GLN A 49 -6.74 12.52 8.64
C GLN A 49 -8.21 12.99 8.64
N ALA A 50 -8.64 13.65 9.71
CA ALA A 50 -10.00 14.17 9.82
C ALA A 50 -10.28 15.26 8.78
N GLU A 51 -9.33 16.17 8.57
CA GLU A 51 -9.47 17.23 7.58
C GLU A 51 -9.53 16.68 6.16
N LEU A 52 -8.66 15.72 5.86
CA LEU A 52 -8.67 15.08 4.54
C LEU A 52 -9.98 14.30 4.32
N ALA A 53 -10.42 13.55 5.32
CA ALA A 53 -11.67 12.80 5.26
C ALA A 53 -12.86 13.72 4.95
N GLU A 54 -12.92 14.87 5.61
CA GLU A 54 -13.96 15.85 5.36
C GLU A 54 -13.93 16.38 3.93
N ARG A 55 -12.74 16.68 3.41
CA ARG A 55 -12.57 17.19 2.04
C ARG A 55 -13.04 16.20 0.99
N ILE A 56 -12.78 14.92 1.18
CA ILE A 56 -13.11 13.90 0.18
C ILE A 56 -14.45 13.20 0.47
N GLY A 57 -15.14 13.60 1.55
CA GLY A 57 -16.48 13.10 1.84
C GLY A 57 -16.54 11.68 2.38
N VAL A 58 -15.51 11.25 3.14
CA VAL A 58 -15.46 9.93 3.76
C VAL A 58 -15.20 10.07 5.25
N GLY A 59 -15.31 8.97 6.00
CA GLY A 59 -14.95 8.96 7.41
C GLY A 59 -13.43 8.91 7.61
N GLN A 60 -12.98 9.42 8.76
CA GLN A 60 -11.56 9.37 9.14
C GLN A 60 -11.03 7.94 9.15
N ARG A 61 -11.87 6.98 9.56
CA ARG A 61 -11.53 5.56 9.59
C ARG A 61 -11.14 5.05 8.21
N GLN A 62 -11.82 5.52 7.17
CA GLN A 62 -11.51 5.15 5.80
C GLN A 62 -10.13 5.67 5.37
N VAL A 63 -9.82 6.93 5.72
CA VAL A 63 -8.51 7.51 5.46
C VAL A 63 -7.42 6.72 6.19
N SER A 64 -7.67 6.38 7.45
CA SER A 64 -6.74 5.56 8.24
C SER A 64 -6.47 4.21 7.60
N LYS A 65 -7.50 3.52 7.13
CA LYS A 65 -7.36 2.23 6.45
C LYS A 65 -6.51 2.34 5.18
N ILE A 66 -6.73 3.37 4.39
CA ILE A 66 -5.94 3.61 3.17
C ILE A 66 -4.46 3.78 3.54
N GLU A 67 -4.17 4.55 4.57
CA GLU A 67 -2.81 4.82 5.02
C GLU A 67 -2.14 3.62 5.71
N HIS A 68 -2.90 2.58 6.04
CA HIS A 68 -2.37 1.31 6.56
C HIS A 68 -2.31 0.22 5.49
N GLY A 69 -2.59 0.55 4.23
CA GLY A 69 -2.43 -0.37 3.12
C GLY A 69 -3.65 -1.20 2.75
N ASP A 70 -4.80 -0.95 3.37
CA ASP A 70 -6.05 -1.66 3.05
C ASP A 70 -6.70 -1.02 1.81
N LEU A 71 -6.03 -1.19 0.66
CA LEU A 71 -6.48 -0.62 -0.61
C LEU A 71 -7.47 -1.53 -1.34
N GLU A 72 -7.47 -2.83 -1.05
CA GLU A 72 -8.35 -3.79 -1.72
C GLU A 72 -9.83 -3.48 -1.48
N ASN A 73 -10.14 -2.97 -0.30
CA ASN A 73 -11.52 -2.63 0.08
C ASN A 73 -11.86 -1.16 -0.18
N ALA A 74 -10.94 -0.39 -0.70
CA ALA A 74 -11.16 1.01 -1.02
C ALA A 74 -11.66 1.15 -2.46
N LYS A 75 -12.59 2.07 -2.67
CA LYS A 75 -13.03 2.41 -4.02
C LYS A 75 -11.94 3.20 -4.72
N ILE A 76 -11.74 2.94 -6.00
CA ILE A 76 -10.77 3.67 -6.83
C ILE A 76 -11.03 5.17 -6.78
N GLY A 77 -12.30 5.58 -6.83
CA GLY A 77 -12.68 6.98 -6.74
C GLY A 77 -12.26 7.64 -5.42
N THR A 78 -12.32 6.90 -4.33
CA THR A 78 -11.86 7.40 -3.02
C THR A 78 -10.35 7.62 -3.02
N ILE A 79 -9.60 6.69 -3.56
CA ILE A 79 -8.14 6.80 -3.69
C ILE A 79 -7.77 7.97 -4.58
N ARG A 80 -8.48 8.15 -5.69
CA ARG A 80 -8.27 9.29 -6.59
C ARG A 80 -8.51 10.61 -5.87
N ASN A 81 -9.60 10.72 -5.15
CA ASN A 81 -9.94 11.93 -4.39
C ASN A 81 -8.90 12.21 -3.31
N TYR A 82 -8.41 11.17 -2.65
CA TYR A 82 -7.33 11.28 -1.67
C TYR A 82 -6.09 11.93 -2.31
N LEU A 83 -5.64 11.38 -3.42
CA LEU A 83 -4.43 11.85 -4.10
C LEU A 83 -4.60 13.28 -4.63
N GLU A 84 -5.74 13.59 -5.23
CA GLU A 84 -6.01 14.95 -5.72
C GLU A 84 -6.03 15.97 -4.58
N ALA A 85 -6.55 15.59 -3.42
CA ALA A 85 -6.59 16.48 -2.26
C ALA A 85 -5.19 16.83 -1.71
N VAL A 86 -4.21 15.95 -1.92
CA VAL A 86 -2.82 16.17 -1.49
C VAL A 86 -1.91 16.65 -2.63
N GLY A 87 -2.50 17.00 -3.79
CA GLY A 87 -1.77 17.58 -4.92
C GLY A 87 -1.24 16.57 -5.93
N GLY A 88 -1.68 15.33 -5.87
CA GLY A 88 -1.26 14.29 -6.78
C GLY A 88 -2.33 13.89 -7.78
N GLU A 89 -2.05 12.85 -8.53
CA GLU A 89 -2.96 12.23 -9.49
C GLU A 89 -2.88 10.72 -9.35
N LEU A 90 -4.01 10.03 -9.61
CA LEU A 90 -4.03 8.58 -9.64
C LEU A 90 -3.85 8.10 -11.07
N SER A 91 -2.90 7.21 -11.26
CA SER A 91 -2.72 6.48 -12.51
C SER A 91 -2.84 4.99 -12.22
N LEU A 92 -3.65 4.29 -12.99
CA LEU A 92 -3.83 2.85 -12.88
C LEU A 92 -3.31 2.17 -14.13
N GLU A 93 -2.56 1.11 -13.92
CA GLU A 93 -2.04 0.30 -15.02
C GLU A 93 -2.20 -1.18 -14.72
N TYR A 94 -2.23 -1.99 -15.76
CA TYR A 94 -2.10 -3.42 -15.61
C TYR A 94 -0.84 -3.91 -16.31
N LEU A 95 -0.35 -5.06 -15.86
CA LEU A 95 0.82 -5.72 -16.42
C LEU A 95 0.36 -7.01 -17.10
N MET A 96 0.76 -7.18 -18.35
CA MET A 96 0.47 -8.38 -19.12
C MET A 96 1.77 -8.82 -19.79
N GLY A 97 2.42 -9.85 -19.21
CA GLY A 97 3.77 -10.21 -19.63
C GLY A 97 4.73 -9.04 -19.45
N ASP A 98 5.37 -8.60 -20.52
CA ASP A 98 6.30 -7.47 -20.49
C ASP A 98 5.64 -6.12 -20.77
N GLN A 99 4.34 -6.12 -21.02
CA GLN A 99 3.62 -4.91 -21.40
C GLN A 99 3.00 -4.24 -20.20
N ARG A 100 3.08 -2.91 -20.17
CA ARG A 100 2.36 -2.04 -19.23
C ARG A 100 1.35 -1.23 -19.97
N MET A 101 0.10 -1.33 -19.55
CA MET A 101 -1.00 -0.61 -20.17
C MET A 101 -1.72 0.22 -19.12
N GLN A 102 -1.82 1.52 -19.37
CA GLN A 102 -2.56 2.43 -18.52
C GLN A 102 -4.05 2.32 -18.83
N ILE A 103 -4.88 2.17 -17.79
CA ILE A 103 -6.33 2.09 -17.94
C ILE A 103 -7.07 3.30 -17.39
N ALA A 104 -6.43 4.07 -16.53
CA ALA A 104 -7.03 5.31 -16.02
C ALA A 104 -5.96 6.30 -15.54
#